data_2f3bf0a604f8e700709ba19173090638
#
_entry.id   2f3bf0a604f8e700709ba19173090638
#
_cell.length_a   1.000
_cell.length_b   1.000
_cell.length_c   1.000
_cell.angle_alpha   90.00
_cell.angle_beta   90.00
_cell.angle_gamma   90.00
#
_symmetry.space_group_name_H-M   'P 1'
#
loop_
_entity.id
_entity.type
_entity.pdbx_description
1 polymer ?
#
loop_
_entity_poly.entity_id
_entity_poly.type
_entity_poly.pdbx_seq_one_letter_code
_entity_poly.pdbx_strand_id
1 'polypeptide(L)'
;MFNGCTSLTKAPKLPATTMTVSCYLELFKDCTSLTEAPELPATKLEHHCYTNMFYGSGLRIAPKLPATTVPYNAYDAMFRNCVNLIKAADLPASSIASWSYSGLYLGCTNLVDGPAINAS
;
A
#
# COMPACT_ATOMS: atom_id res chain seq x y z
N MET A 1 11.96 -6.32 -5.56
CA MET A 1 12.90 -5.73 -6.54
C MET A 1 13.58 -4.48 -5.99
N PHE A 2 12.82 -3.54 -5.45
CA PHE A 2 13.40 -2.31 -4.89
C PHE A 2 13.51 -2.33 -3.36
N ASN A 3 13.29 -3.47 -2.73
CA ASN A 3 13.36 -3.61 -1.27
C ASN A 3 14.72 -3.10 -0.77
N GLY A 4 14.69 -2.18 0.19
CA GLY A 4 15.91 -1.60 0.76
C GLY A 4 16.63 -0.58 -0.12
N CYS A 5 16.02 -0.13 -1.23
CA CYS A 5 16.62 0.90 -2.09
C CYS A 5 16.51 2.28 -1.45
N THR A 6 17.39 2.56 -0.47
CA THR A 6 17.32 3.77 0.34
C THR A 6 17.56 5.07 -0.43
N SER A 7 18.13 4.99 -1.63
CA SER A 7 18.36 6.15 -2.50
C SER A 7 17.26 6.39 -3.53
N LEU A 8 16.28 5.48 -3.62
CA LEU A 8 15.18 5.61 -4.59
C LEU A 8 14.24 6.73 -4.14
N THR A 9 14.13 7.78 -4.94
CA THR A 9 13.26 8.93 -4.65
C THR A 9 11.98 8.93 -5.43
N LYS A 10 11.94 8.24 -6.57
CA LYS A 10 10.78 8.19 -7.46
C LYS A 10 10.58 6.78 -7.97
N ALA A 11 9.36 6.27 -7.79
CA ALA A 11 9.01 4.93 -8.25
C ALA A 11 8.78 4.90 -9.76
N PRO A 12 9.08 3.76 -10.43
CA PRO A 12 8.66 3.57 -11.81
C PRO A 12 7.14 3.46 -11.92
N LYS A 13 6.61 3.65 -13.11
CA LYS A 13 5.19 3.42 -13.37
C LYS A 13 4.88 1.93 -13.23
N LEU A 14 3.73 1.63 -12.64
CA LEU A 14 3.23 0.27 -12.47
C LEU A 14 1.86 0.15 -13.18
N PRO A 15 1.85 0.01 -14.52
CA PRO A 15 0.62 0.14 -15.28
C PRO A 15 -0.28 -1.09 -15.26
N ALA A 16 0.13 -2.16 -14.61
CA ALA A 16 -0.66 -3.40 -14.59
C ALA A 16 -2.04 -3.18 -13.97
N THR A 17 -3.08 -3.62 -14.67
CA THR A 17 -4.47 -3.59 -14.21
C THR A 17 -4.96 -4.96 -13.75
N THR A 18 -4.24 -6.01 -14.09
CA THR A 18 -4.49 -7.39 -13.66
C THR A 18 -3.28 -7.88 -12.87
N MET A 19 -3.53 -8.38 -11.66
CA MET A 19 -2.48 -8.77 -10.72
C MET A 19 -2.33 -10.29 -10.69
N THR A 20 -1.15 -10.76 -10.30
CA THR A 20 -0.92 -12.15 -9.92
C THR A 20 -0.61 -12.21 -8.43
N VAL A 21 -0.68 -13.41 -7.84
CA VAL A 21 -0.40 -13.59 -6.41
C VAL A 21 0.99 -13.05 -6.09
N SER A 22 1.08 -12.23 -5.04
CA SER A 22 2.33 -11.65 -4.53
C SER A 22 3.12 -10.80 -5.53
N CYS A 23 2.51 -10.30 -6.61
CA CYS A 23 3.26 -9.65 -7.70
C CYS A 23 4.01 -8.38 -7.26
N TYR A 24 3.50 -7.63 -6.28
CA TYR A 24 4.16 -6.43 -5.74
C TYR A 24 4.54 -6.57 -4.27
N LEU A 25 4.64 -7.81 -3.79
CA LEU A 25 5.03 -8.10 -2.41
C LEU A 25 6.35 -7.41 -2.08
N GLU A 26 6.36 -6.57 -1.06
CA GLU A 26 7.54 -5.86 -0.55
C GLU A 26 8.30 -5.03 -1.61
N LEU A 27 7.64 -4.63 -2.69
CA LEU A 27 8.31 -3.99 -3.83
C LEU A 27 9.14 -2.76 -3.42
N PHE A 28 8.60 -1.91 -2.55
CA PHE A 28 9.27 -0.69 -2.07
C PHE A 28 9.50 -0.70 -0.56
N LYS A 29 9.57 -1.86 0.04
CA LYS A 29 9.84 -1.99 1.47
C LYS A 29 11.18 -1.32 1.82
N ASP A 30 11.18 -0.52 2.87
CA ASP A 30 12.36 0.20 3.38
C ASP A 30 13.01 1.16 2.36
N CYS A 31 12.26 1.61 1.35
CA CYS A 31 12.69 2.68 0.46
C CYS A 31 12.50 4.04 1.16
N THR A 32 13.40 4.37 2.07
CA THR A 32 13.23 5.50 2.99
C THR A 32 13.26 6.87 2.32
N SER A 33 13.81 6.99 1.11
CA SER A 33 13.82 8.23 0.34
C SER A 33 12.64 8.37 -0.62
N LEU A 34 11.80 7.34 -0.74
CA LEU A 34 10.62 7.37 -1.60
C LEU A 34 9.51 8.14 -0.90
N THR A 35 9.21 9.36 -1.36
CA THR A 35 8.20 10.23 -0.75
C THR A 35 6.88 10.24 -1.49
N GLU A 36 6.86 9.82 -2.75
CA GLU A 36 5.66 9.75 -3.57
C GLU A 36 5.47 8.35 -4.11
N ALA A 37 4.26 7.81 -3.98
CA ALA A 37 3.92 6.50 -4.50
C ALA A 37 3.60 6.56 -6.00
N PRO A 38 3.82 5.47 -6.75
CA PRO A 38 3.30 5.38 -8.11
C PRO A 38 1.79 5.21 -8.09
N GLU A 39 1.13 5.43 -9.21
CA GLU A 39 -0.27 5.06 -9.36
C GLU A 39 -0.41 3.54 -9.30
N LEU A 40 -1.49 3.09 -8.66
CA LEU A 40 -1.84 1.67 -8.54
C LEU A 40 -3.21 1.45 -9.18
N PRO A 41 -3.27 1.34 -10.51
CA PRO A 41 -4.55 1.36 -11.23
C PRO A 41 -5.34 0.05 -11.15
N ALA A 42 -4.77 -1.01 -10.60
CA ALA A 42 -5.44 -2.31 -10.57
C ALA A 42 -6.73 -2.25 -9.76
N THR A 43 -7.83 -2.71 -10.36
CA THR A 43 -9.14 -2.83 -9.70
C THR A 43 -9.43 -4.25 -9.24
N LYS A 44 -8.70 -5.24 -9.77
CA LYS A 44 -8.77 -6.64 -9.36
C LYS A 44 -7.44 -7.02 -8.74
N LEU A 45 -7.48 -7.38 -7.46
CA LEU A 45 -6.30 -7.73 -6.70
C LEU A 45 -6.22 -9.25 -6.51
N GLU A 46 -5.02 -9.73 -6.21
CA GLU A 46 -4.75 -11.11 -5.84
C GLU A 46 -4.18 -11.18 -4.43
N HIS A 47 -4.11 -12.40 -3.88
CA HIS A 47 -3.57 -12.60 -2.52
C HIS A 47 -2.17 -12.02 -2.41
N HIS A 48 -1.89 -11.30 -1.32
CA HIS A 48 -0.59 -10.73 -0.99
C HIS A 48 -0.03 -9.74 -2.04
N CYS A 49 -0.82 -9.25 -3.00
CA CYS A 49 -0.26 -8.43 -4.08
C CYS A 49 0.38 -7.13 -3.61
N TYR A 50 -0.11 -6.52 -2.54
CA TYR A 50 0.46 -5.29 -1.96
C TYR A 50 0.99 -5.49 -0.54
N THR A 51 1.12 -6.72 -0.07
CA THR A 51 1.63 -7.00 1.27
C THR A 51 3.01 -6.36 1.46
N ASN A 52 3.16 -5.57 2.52
CA ASN A 52 4.40 -4.87 2.88
C ASN A 52 4.95 -3.97 1.75
N MET A 53 4.15 -3.60 0.75
CA MET A 53 4.67 -2.91 -0.44
C MET A 53 5.45 -1.65 -0.11
N PHE A 54 4.95 -0.83 0.81
CA PHE A 54 5.58 0.43 1.23
C PHE A 54 6.04 0.40 2.70
N TYR A 55 6.12 -0.77 3.29
CA TYR A 55 6.55 -0.94 4.69
C TYR A 55 7.86 -0.18 4.92
N GLY A 56 7.88 0.73 5.90
CA GLY A 56 9.08 1.47 6.25
C GLY A 56 9.54 2.49 5.20
N SER A 57 8.74 2.78 4.19
CA SER A 57 9.09 3.78 3.17
C SER A 57 8.94 5.20 3.69
N GLY A 58 9.45 6.17 2.91
CA GLY A 58 9.34 7.60 3.23
C GLY A 58 8.07 8.27 2.73
N LEU A 59 7.04 7.51 2.36
CA LEU A 59 5.80 8.08 1.83
C LEU A 59 5.18 9.12 2.75
N ARG A 60 4.72 10.22 2.18
CA ARG A 60 4.00 11.27 2.90
C ARG A 60 2.49 11.18 2.68
N ILE A 61 2.07 10.76 1.51
CA ILE A 61 0.66 10.58 1.14
C ILE A 61 0.50 9.21 0.53
N ALA A 62 -0.50 8.45 0.99
CA ALA A 62 -0.78 7.13 0.45
C ALA A 62 -1.34 7.24 -0.98
N PRO A 63 -1.05 6.28 -1.87
CA PRO A 63 -1.65 6.24 -3.19
C PRO A 63 -3.14 5.90 -3.11
N LYS A 64 -3.87 6.19 -4.19
CA LYS A 64 -5.24 5.72 -4.32
C LYS A 64 -5.28 4.20 -4.42
N LEU A 65 -6.26 3.58 -3.77
CA LEU A 65 -6.47 2.13 -3.77
C LEU A 65 -7.87 1.84 -4.34
N PRO A 66 -8.00 1.81 -5.67
CA PRO A 66 -9.31 1.81 -6.33
C PRO A 66 -10.07 0.48 -6.28
N ALA A 67 -9.43 -0.59 -5.82
CA ALA A 67 -10.07 -1.91 -5.80
C ALA A 67 -11.30 -1.92 -4.90
N THR A 68 -12.39 -2.50 -5.39
CA THR A 68 -13.64 -2.65 -4.64
C THR A 68 -13.78 -3.99 -3.95
N THR A 69 -12.97 -4.97 -4.33
CA THR A 69 -12.89 -6.28 -3.69
C THR A 69 -11.45 -6.52 -3.28
N VAL A 70 -11.22 -6.80 -2.00
CA VAL A 70 -9.88 -6.96 -1.45
C VAL A 70 -9.71 -8.40 -0.95
N PRO A 71 -8.90 -9.20 -1.64
CA PRO A 71 -8.66 -10.58 -1.26
C PRO A 71 -7.76 -10.70 -0.03
N TYR A 72 -7.55 -11.92 0.42
CA TYR A 72 -6.78 -12.26 1.60
C TYR A 72 -5.38 -11.63 1.58
N ASN A 73 -5.03 -10.91 2.65
CA ASN A 73 -3.74 -10.25 2.85
C ASN A 73 -3.31 -9.25 1.76
N ALA A 74 -4.22 -8.77 0.89
CA ALA A 74 -3.82 -7.89 -0.21
C ALA A 74 -3.15 -6.60 0.27
N TYR A 75 -3.65 -5.99 1.36
CA TYR A 75 -3.09 -4.75 1.92
C TYR A 75 -2.37 -4.95 3.24
N ASP A 76 -2.07 -6.19 3.62
CA ASP A 76 -1.46 -6.51 4.91
C ASP A 76 -0.16 -5.71 5.10
N ALA A 77 -0.10 -4.91 6.15
CA ALA A 77 1.05 -4.09 6.53
C ALA A 77 1.59 -3.21 5.38
N MET A 78 0.75 -2.84 4.40
CA MET A 78 1.20 -2.11 3.21
C MET A 78 1.93 -0.82 3.55
N PHE A 79 1.45 -0.06 4.55
CA PHE A 79 2.05 1.21 4.98
C PHE A 79 2.62 1.15 6.40
N ARG A 80 2.85 -0.05 6.93
CA ARG A 80 3.37 -0.20 8.28
C ARG A 80 4.71 0.54 8.42
N ASN A 81 4.87 1.25 9.53
CA ASN A 81 6.07 2.04 9.83
C ASN A 81 6.42 3.12 8.80
N CYS A 82 5.45 3.61 8.04
CA CYS A 82 5.63 4.81 7.23
C CYS A 82 5.52 6.03 8.15
N VAL A 83 6.58 6.34 8.85
CA VAL A 83 6.57 7.37 9.91
C VAL A 83 6.32 8.78 9.38
N ASN A 84 6.56 9.03 8.08
CA ASN A 84 6.31 10.33 7.44
C ASN A 84 4.93 10.43 6.80
N LEU A 85 4.13 9.37 6.83
CA LEU A 85 2.81 9.35 6.22
C LEU A 85 1.86 10.24 7.03
N ILE A 86 1.29 11.25 6.37
CA ILE A 86 0.36 12.20 7.00
C ILE A 86 -1.07 11.99 6.56
N LYS A 87 -1.30 11.37 5.40
CA LYS A 87 -2.64 11.14 4.85
C LYS A 87 -2.79 9.71 4.40
N ALA A 88 -3.80 9.02 4.93
CA ALA A 88 -4.14 7.66 4.56
C ALA A 88 -4.96 7.62 3.28
N ALA A 89 -4.94 6.48 2.58
CA ALA A 89 -5.78 6.25 1.42
C ALA A 89 -7.23 6.00 1.84
N ASP A 90 -8.17 6.45 1.02
CA ASP A 90 -9.54 6.00 1.13
C ASP A 90 -9.65 4.55 0.67
N LEU A 91 -10.53 3.78 1.32
CA LEU A 91 -10.71 2.36 1.03
C LEU A 91 -12.13 2.13 0.52
N PRO A 92 -12.35 2.24 -0.80
CA PRO A 92 -13.69 2.10 -1.37
C PRO A 92 -14.22 0.66 -1.38
N ALA A 93 -13.37 -0.32 -0.97
CA ALA A 93 -13.75 -1.72 -1.01
C ALA A 93 -15.03 -1.99 -0.21
N SER A 94 -15.98 -2.68 -0.83
CA SER A 94 -17.20 -3.14 -0.19
C SER A 94 -17.15 -4.61 0.22
N SER A 95 -16.14 -5.34 -0.24
CA SER A 95 -15.92 -6.75 0.08
C SER A 95 -14.46 -6.94 0.51
N ILE A 96 -14.25 -7.40 1.73
CA ILE A 96 -12.94 -7.50 2.35
C ILE A 96 -12.76 -8.92 2.89
N ALA A 97 -11.72 -9.60 2.45
CA ALA A 97 -11.34 -10.90 2.99
C ALA A 97 -10.56 -10.76 4.30
N SER A 98 -10.37 -11.86 5.01
CA SER A 98 -9.64 -11.89 6.28
C SER A 98 -8.22 -11.35 6.12
N TRP A 99 -7.73 -10.61 7.12
CA TRP A 99 -6.38 -10.09 7.20
C TRP A 99 -5.99 -9.10 6.10
N SER A 100 -6.95 -8.68 5.26
CA SER A 100 -6.63 -7.77 4.14
C SER A 100 -6.08 -6.43 4.61
N TYR A 101 -6.50 -5.95 5.78
CA TYR A 101 -6.05 -4.66 6.34
C TYR A 101 -5.18 -4.80 7.58
N SER A 102 -4.70 -6.01 7.89
CA SER A 102 -3.91 -6.24 9.10
C SER A 102 -2.69 -5.33 9.14
N GLY A 103 -2.55 -4.57 10.21
CA GLY A 103 -1.40 -3.68 10.41
C GLY A 103 -1.19 -2.61 9.35
N LEU A 104 -2.23 -2.27 8.56
CA LEU A 104 -2.10 -1.38 7.38
C LEU A 104 -1.36 -0.08 7.70
N TYR A 105 -1.72 0.59 8.79
CA TYR A 105 -1.12 1.85 9.22
C TYR A 105 -0.38 1.76 10.55
N LEU A 106 -0.06 0.55 11.01
CA LEU A 106 0.64 0.35 12.27
C LEU A 106 2.01 1.05 12.23
N GLY A 107 2.29 1.88 13.22
CA GLY A 107 3.55 2.62 13.30
C GLY A 107 3.61 3.89 12.44
N CYS A 108 2.51 4.30 11.81
CA CYS A 108 2.41 5.57 11.10
C CYS A 108 2.16 6.70 12.11
N THR A 109 3.21 7.11 12.80
CA THR A 109 3.10 7.99 13.97
C THR A 109 2.72 9.44 13.66
N ASN A 110 2.84 9.87 12.40
CA ASN A 110 2.50 11.22 11.98
C ASN A 110 1.18 11.30 11.18
N LEU A 111 0.41 10.23 11.17
CA LEU A 111 -0.85 10.19 10.43
C LEU A 111 -1.87 11.16 11.02
N VAL A 112 -2.33 12.11 10.21
CA VAL A 112 -3.28 13.15 10.61
C VAL A 112 -4.68 12.85 10.07
N ASP A 113 -4.78 12.49 8.77
CA ASP A 113 -6.04 12.14 8.13
C ASP A 113 -6.18 10.62 8.08
N GLY A 114 -7.14 10.09 8.83
CA GLY A 114 -7.47 8.67 8.79
C GLY A 114 -8.16 8.29 7.49
N PRO A 115 -8.24 6.99 7.19
CA PRO A 115 -8.89 6.51 5.98
C PRO A 115 -10.41 6.62 6.07
N ALA A 116 -11.06 6.87 4.93
CA ALA A 116 -12.48 6.63 4.76
C ALA A 116 -12.68 5.17 4.34
N ILE A 117 -13.36 4.38 5.15
CA ILE A 117 -13.57 2.96 4.90
C ILE A 117 -15.04 2.74 4.54
N ASN A 118 -15.27 2.20 3.35
CA ASN A 118 -16.59 1.99 2.80
C ASN A 118 -17.15 0.58 3.06
N ALA A 119 -16.30 -0.32 3.51
CA ALA A 119 -16.69 -1.69 3.83
C ALA A 119 -17.39 -1.77 5.18
N SER A 120 -18.33 -2.69 5.30
CA SER A 120 -19.05 -2.98 6.53
C SER A 120 -18.67 -4.33 7.11
#